data_ad482ea2a3ad572ba52ffdce53bfb71f
#
_entry.id   ad482ea2a3ad572ba52ffdce53bfb71f
#
_cell.length_a   1.000
_cell.length_b   1.000
_cell.length_c   1.000
_cell.angle_alpha   90.00
_cell.angle_beta   90.00
_cell.angle_gamma   90.00
#
_symmetry.space_group_name_H-M   'P 1'
#
loop_
_entity.id
_entity.type
_entity.pdbx_description
1 polymer ?
#
loop_
_entity_poly.entity_id
_entity_poly.type
_entity_poly.pdbx_seq_one_letter_code
_entity_poly.pdbx_strand_id
1 'polypeptide(L)'
;MIEVRLSPEAEADKERLPTQMKYRLDDVLERLESWPQVSGMKWLKHEWTGHARIRMGDWRVIFRIENDVLVVRIQHRSEVYEE
;
A
#
# COMPACT_ATOMS: atom_id res chain seq x y z
N MET A 1 10.48 0.79 -15.46
CA MET A 1 9.33 1.00 -14.56
C MET A 1 8.86 -0.35 -14.05
N ILE A 2 8.69 -0.46 -12.73
CA ILE A 2 8.25 -1.72 -12.12
C ILE A 2 6.74 -1.84 -12.21
N GLU A 3 6.24 -3.06 -12.29
CA GLU A 3 4.79 -3.30 -12.30
C GLU A 3 4.25 -3.25 -10.88
N VAL A 4 3.04 -2.70 -10.71
CA VAL A 4 2.36 -2.65 -9.42
C VAL A 4 1.07 -3.44 -9.53
N ARG A 5 0.94 -4.47 -8.70
CA ARG A 5 -0.23 -5.35 -8.70
C ARG A 5 -0.93 -5.29 -7.35
N LEU A 6 -2.22 -5.59 -7.32
CA LEU A 6 -2.98 -5.69 -6.08
C LEU A 6 -3.40 -7.13 -5.85
N SER A 7 -3.25 -7.58 -4.60
CA SER A 7 -3.75 -8.90 -4.21
C SER A 7 -5.29 -8.89 -4.23
N PRO A 8 -5.93 -10.06 -4.24
CA PRO A 8 -7.39 -10.11 -4.13
C PRO A 8 -7.92 -9.38 -2.90
N GLU A 9 -7.20 -9.47 -1.77
CA GLU A 9 -7.60 -8.78 -0.55
C GLU A 9 -7.49 -7.27 -0.72
N ALA A 10 -6.41 -6.80 -1.38
CA ALA A 10 -6.25 -5.37 -1.63
C ALA A 10 -7.32 -4.84 -2.59
N GLU A 11 -7.69 -5.64 -3.58
CA GLU A 11 -8.79 -5.26 -4.49
C GLU A 11 -10.09 -5.10 -3.72
N ALA A 12 -10.38 -6.02 -2.81
CA ALA A 12 -11.57 -5.92 -1.97
C ALA A 12 -11.52 -4.70 -1.06
N ASP A 13 -10.33 -4.41 -0.49
CA ASP A 13 -10.15 -3.22 0.33
C ASP A 13 -10.41 -1.96 -0.48
N LYS A 14 -9.90 -1.92 -1.71
CA LYS A 14 -10.07 -0.78 -2.61
C LYS A 14 -11.55 -0.49 -2.85
N GLU A 15 -12.35 -1.53 -3.06
CA GLU A 15 -13.78 -1.34 -3.31
C GLU A 15 -14.50 -0.66 -2.16
N ARG A 16 -13.99 -0.85 -0.94
CA ARG A 16 -14.61 -0.29 0.27
C ARG A 16 -14.09 1.10 0.63
N LEU A 17 -13.10 1.62 -0.10
CA LEU A 17 -12.56 2.94 0.20
C LEU A 17 -13.60 4.02 -0.12
N PRO A 18 -13.63 5.10 0.69
CA PRO A 18 -14.38 6.30 0.28
C PRO A 18 -13.89 6.79 -1.07
N THR A 19 -14.78 7.37 -1.86
CA THR A 19 -14.48 7.79 -3.23
C THR A 19 -13.21 8.65 -3.31
N GLN A 20 -13.05 9.61 -2.39
CA GLN A 20 -11.88 10.47 -2.40
C GLN A 20 -10.60 9.69 -2.17
N MET A 21 -10.66 8.64 -1.36
CA MET A 21 -9.50 7.80 -1.10
C MET A 21 -9.14 6.96 -2.31
N LYS A 22 -10.13 6.57 -3.11
CA LYS A 22 -9.85 5.83 -4.36
C LYS A 22 -8.99 6.65 -5.30
N TYR A 23 -9.27 7.95 -5.43
CA TYR A 23 -8.45 8.84 -6.26
C TYR A 23 -7.05 8.97 -5.69
N ARG A 24 -6.92 9.09 -4.38
CA ARG A 24 -5.61 9.19 -3.75
C ARG A 24 -4.83 7.89 -3.90
N LEU A 25 -5.52 6.76 -3.92
CA LEU A 25 -4.88 5.46 -4.14
C LEU A 25 -4.21 5.43 -5.51
N ASP A 26 -4.85 5.97 -6.53
CA ASP A 26 -4.26 6.00 -7.87
C ASP A 26 -2.90 6.72 -7.84
N ASP A 27 -2.81 7.84 -7.10
CA ASP A 27 -1.56 8.56 -6.96
C ASP A 27 -0.50 7.72 -6.24
N VAL A 28 -0.91 6.99 -5.20
CA VAL A 28 0.02 6.13 -4.46
C VAL A 28 0.54 5.00 -5.34
N LEU A 29 -0.35 4.37 -6.10
CA LEU A 29 0.06 3.28 -7.00
C LEU A 29 1.03 3.79 -8.06
N GLU A 30 0.79 5.00 -8.58
CA GLU A 30 1.69 5.60 -9.55
C GLU A 30 3.08 5.85 -8.95
N ARG A 31 3.12 6.32 -7.68
CA ARG A 31 4.41 6.52 -7.02
C ARG A 31 5.17 5.20 -6.84
N LEU A 32 4.45 4.13 -6.57
CA LEU A 32 5.08 2.81 -6.39
C LEU A 32 5.73 2.31 -7.67
N GLU A 33 5.29 2.77 -8.84
CA GLU A 33 5.90 2.40 -10.11
C GLU A 33 7.34 2.88 -10.23
N SER A 34 7.75 3.84 -9.39
CA SER A 34 9.11 4.35 -9.37
C SER A 34 10.03 3.58 -8.41
N TRP A 35 9.54 2.49 -7.82
CA TRP A 35 10.36 1.70 -6.89
C TRP A 35 11.75 1.45 -7.46
N PRO A 36 12.84 1.57 -6.70
CA PRO A 36 12.84 1.84 -5.25
C PRO A 36 12.83 3.33 -4.87
N GLN A 37 12.64 4.24 -5.83
CA GLN A 37 12.64 5.68 -5.61
C GLN A 37 11.25 6.11 -5.15
N VAL A 38 10.89 5.76 -3.90
CA VAL A 38 9.57 6.03 -3.36
C VAL A 38 9.70 6.75 -2.03
N SER A 39 9.16 7.97 -1.96
CA SER A 39 9.17 8.73 -0.71
C SER A 39 7.97 8.35 0.15
N GLY A 40 8.12 8.52 1.46
CA GLY A 40 7.01 8.33 2.39
C GLY A 40 6.74 6.89 2.78
N MET A 41 7.58 5.94 2.33
CA MET A 41 7.40 4.56 2.71
C MET A 41 8.15 4.27 4.00
N LYS A 42 7.66 3.28 4.74
CA LYS A 42 8.31 2.81 5.96
C LYS A 42 8.19 1.29 6.04
N TRP A 43 9.30 0.63 6.39
CA TRP A 43 9.28 -0.81 6.60
C TRP A 43 8.54 -1.13 7.89
N LEU A 44 7.73 -2.17 7.86
CA LEU A 44 6.94 -2.61 9.00
C LEU A 44 7.67 -3.71 9.76
N LYS A 45 7.15 -4.03 10.96
CA LYS A 45 7.77 -4.98 11.87
C LYS A 45 6.78 -6.07 12.27
N HIS A 46 7.28 -7.05 13.02
CA HIS A 46 6.46 -8.12 13.62
C HIS A 46 5.67 -8.86 12.56
N GLU A 47 4.37 -8.87 12.64
CA GLU A 47 3.52 -9.61 11.71
C GLU A 47 3.69 -9.16 10.26
N TRP A 48 4.10 -7.90 10.07
CA TRP A 48 4.27 -7.33 8.74
C TRP A 48 5.73 -7.28 8.30
N THR A 49 6.62 -8.06 8.95
CA THR A 49 8.02 -8.11 8.54
C THR A 49 8.12 -8.44 7.05
N GLY A 50 8.97 -7.71 6.32
CA GLY A 50 9.11 -7.89 4.88
C GLY A 50 8.12 -7.06 4.08
N HIS A 51 7.25 -6.33 4.74
CA HIS A 51 6.30 -5.44 4.10
C HIS A 51 6.61 -3.99 4.46
N ALA A 52 6.13 -3.08 3.62
CA ALA A 52 6.25 -1.65 3.86
C ALA A 52 4.88 -1.01 3.67
N ARG A 53 4.77 0.24 4.12
CA ARG A 53 3.52 0.98 3.95
C ARG A 53 3.76 2.37 3.41
N ILE A 54 2.77 2.91 2.73
CA ILE A 54 2.69 4.33 2.39
C ILE A 54 1.41 4.85 3.03
N ARG A 55 1.52 5.99 3.71
CA ARG A 55 0.35 6.63 4.30
C ARG A 55 -0.47 7.33 3.23
N MET A 56 -1.77 7.19 3.35
CA MET A 56 -2.74 7.82 2.47
C MET A 56 -3.85 8.35 3.38
N GLY A 57 -3.58 9.51 4.01
CA GLY A 57 -4.46 10.03 5.04
C GLY A 57 -4.46 9.09 6.24
N ASP A 58 -5.65 8.69 6.68
CA ASP A 58 -5.80 7.74 7.78
C ASP A 58 -5.68 6.29 7.31
N TRP A 59 -5.36 6.08 6.06
CA TRP A 59 -5.25 4.74 5.48
C TRP A 59 -3.79 4.40 5.24
N ARG A 60 -3.51 3.10 5.19
CA ARG A 60 -2.16 2.57 4.96
C ARG A 60 -2.21 1.62 3.78
N VAL A 61 -1.39 1.89 2.77
CA VAL A 61 -1.22 0.99 1.62
C VAL A 61 -0.03 0.11 1.95
N ILE A 62 -0.28 -1.17 2.19
CA ILE A 62 0.74 -2.13 2.62
C ILE A 62 1.14 -2.97 1.42
N PHE A 63 2.45 -3.05 1.17
CA PHE A 63 2.97 -3.73 0.00
C PHE A 63 4.25 -4.48 0.33
N ARG A 64 4.62 -5.40 -0.55
CA ARG A 64 5.91 -6.09 -0.50
C ARG A 64 6.46 -6.20 -1.91
N ILE A 65 7.75 -6.54 -2.02
CA ILE A 65 8.42 -6.67 -3.31
C ILE A 65 8.56 -8.16 -3.65
N GLU A 66 7.99 -8.55 -4.80
CA GLU A 66 8.05 -9.92 -5.31
C GLU A 66 8.33 -9.83 -6.80
N ASN A 67 9.57 -9.49 -7.18
CA ASN A 67 9.96 -9.16 -8.55
C ASN A 67 9.30 -7.85 -9.00
N ASP A 68 8.07 -7.62 -8.61
CA ASP A 68 7.35 -6.36 -8.81
C ASP A 68 6.80 -5.92 -7.45
N VAL A 69 6.01 -4.86 -7.43
CA VAL A 69 5.38 -4.38 -6.20
C VAL A 69 4.02 -5.03 -6.08
N LEU A 70 3.80 -5.75 -4.99
CA LEU A 70 2.50 -6.34 -4.69
C LEU A 70 1.87 -5.63 -3.51
N VAL A 71 0.77 -4.91 -3.77
CA VAL A 71 -0.02 -4.29 -2.71
C VAL A 71 -0.90 -5.39 -2.11
N VAL A 72 -0.68 -5.67 -0.83
CA VAL A 72 -1.36 -6.80 -0.18
C VAL A 72 -2.58 -6.40 0.61
N ARG A 73 -2.59 -5.19 1.18
CA ARG A 73 -3.76 -4.70 1.93
C ARG A 73 -3.82 -3.18 1.86
N ILE A 74 -5.03 -2.64 2.00
CA ILE A 74 -5.26 -1.21 2.18
C ILE A 74 -6.14 -1.11 3.42
N GLN A 75 -5.57 -0.66 4.53
CA GLN A 75 -6.24 -0.71 5.82
C GLN A 75 -6.29 0.65 6.49
N HIS A 76 -7.34 0.87 7.25
CA HIS A 76 -7.44 2.06 8.09
C HIS A 76 -6.41 1.95 9.21
N ARG A 77 -5.87 3.09 9.65
CA ARG A 77 -4.79 3.12 10.66
C ARG A 77 -5.17 2.37 11.94
N SER A 78 -6.46 2.31 12.25
CA SER A 78 -6.92 1.62 13.46
C SER A 78 -6.72 0.12 13.38
N GLU A 79 -6.45 -0.42 12.17
CA GLU A 79 -6.26 -1.86 11.97
C GLU A 79 -4.80 -2.24 11.83
N VAL A 80 -3.89 -1.27 11.81
CA VAL A 80 -2.45 -1.51 11.60
C VAL A 80 -1.70 -1.11 12.86
N TYR A 81 -1.18 -2.08 13.57
CA TYR A 81 -0.51 -1.85 14.85
C TYR A 81 0.99 -1.59 14.72
N GLU A 82 1.57 -1.95 13.60
CA GLU A 82 3.02 -2.06 13.47
C GLU A 82 3.62 -0.92 12.65
N GLU A 83 3.54 0.27 13.15
CA GLU A 83 4.16 1.40 12.45
C GLU A 83 5.38 1.95 13.18
#